data_7e86a922e8ce69885d7eb0cf5463d0a5
#
_entry.id   7e86a922e8ce69885d7eb0cf5463d0a5
#
_cell.length_a   1.000
_cell.length_b   1.000
_cell.length_c   1.000
_cell.angle_alpha   90.00
_cell.angle_beta   90.00
_cell.angle_gamma   90.00
#
_symmetry.space_group_name_H-M   'P 1'
#
loop_
_entity.id
_entity.type
_entity.pdbx_description
1 polymer ?
#
loop_
_entity_poly.entity_id
_entity_poly.type
_entity_poly.pdbx_seq_one_letter_code
_entity_poly.pdbx_strand_id
1 'polypeptide(L)'
;MSERVDVEQHRADVARLLAGLADRPTEEVSVHQGALGRVLASDVVAPGPLPRFRNSQMDGFAVRAADVASAAPGVPVTLPVVGDVAAAPGEPAPLEPGTAVRIMTGAPVPDGADAVVPVEDTDHVTFNGARDEGARDNGVRGGGAHRDSATKVEIVRGRAAGEFVREPGSDVAEGAVVLRAGTVLAPHHVAAAAACGIAQLTVRVPVSVAVVSTGSELVAPDEEPGPGQIWDANGPALAAAVVAAGGQVGLRLAVPDDPEVVRTGLERAAALCDLVLTTGGVSQGAYEVVKDALPEVTFRSVAMQPGGPQGLGRVAGRPVLAFPGNPVSAQVSFVVFLRDLLRQAGGLPPVRQVPAALDAAIVSPAGKRQLLRGRWVDDAVAGARVAVVGGPGSHLVASMAAADVLIDVPAATTRLDEGAEVITWPL
;
A
#
# COMPACT_ATOMS: atom_id res chain seq x y z
N MET A 1 15.92 8.75 -42.24
CA MET A 1 15.09 9.35 -41.17
C MET A 1 14.24 8.24 -40.61
N SER A 2 14.47 7.79 -39.38
CA SER A 2 13.60 6.80 -38.76
C SER A 2 12.18 7.39 -38.65
N GLU A 3 11.18 6.61 -39.00
CA GLU A 3 9.77 6.99 -38.91
C GLU A 3 9.45 7.44 -37.51
N ARG A 4 8.88 8.65 -37.37
CA ARG A 4 8.46 9.16 -36.06
C ARG A 4 7.11 8.57 -35.74
N VAL A 5 7.05 7.84 -34.62
CA VAL A 5 5.84 7.17 -34.12
C VAL A 5 5.13 8.09 -33.12
N ASP A 6 3.80 8.10 -33.07
CA ASP A 6 3.09 8.83 -32.05
C ASP A 6 3.17 8.12 -30.65
N VAL A 7 2.82 8.85 -29.61
CA VAL A 7 2.92 8.35 -28.22
C VAL A 7 1.98 7.17 -27.98
N GLU A 8 0.75 7.23 -28.50
CA GLU A 8 -0.25 6.19 -28.26
C GLU A 8 0.12 4.88 -28.97
N GLN A 9 0.65 4.98 -30.21
CA GLN A 9 1.14 3.82 -30.93
C GLN A 9 2.31 3.15 -30.16
N HIS A 10 3.25 3.95 -29.62
CA HIS A 10 4.36 3.41 -28.85
C HIS A 10 3.87 2.78 -27.53
N ARG A 11 2.91 3.40 -26.84
CA ARG A 11 2.26 2.82 -25.65
C ARG A 11 1.61 1.47 -25.94
N ALA A 12 0.89 1.36 -27.05
CA ALA A 12 0.26 0.11 -27.49
C ALA A 12 1.28 -0.99 -27.79
N ASP A 13 2.41 -0.63 -28.42
CA ASP A 13 3.48 -1.58 -28.72
C ASP A 13 4.19 -2.07 -27.43
N VAL A 14 4.45 -1.18 -26.48
CA VAL A 14 4.99 -1.54 -25.16
C VAL A 14 4.00 -2.44 -24.42
N ALA A 15 2.72 -2.11 -24.40
CA ALA A 15 1.70 -2.94 -23.74
C ALA A 15 1.63 -4.35 -24.35
N ARG A 16 1.73 -4.44 -25.67
CA ARG A 16 1.78 -5.76 -26.39
C ARG A 16 3.03 -6.54 -26.03
N LEU A 17 4.20 -5.90 -25.97
CA LEU A 17 5.46 -6.53 -25.60
C LEU A 17 5.40 -7.10 -24.17
N LEU A 18 4.77 -6.37 -23.24
CA LEU A 18 4.69 -6.69 -21.81
C LEU A 18 3.45 -7.51 -21.42
N ALA A 19 2.57 -7.87 -22.37
CA ALA A 19 1.30 -8.57 -22.08
C ALA A 19 1.49 -9.85 -21.27
N GLY A 20 2.59 -10.60 -21.50
CA GLY A 20 2.92 -11.82 -20.75
C GLY A 20 3.28 -11.60 -19.28
N LEU A 21 3.51 -10.34 -18.86
CA LEU A 21 3.77 -10.03 -17.46
C LEU A 21 2.50 -9.98 -16.60
N ALA A 22 1.31 -10.00 -17.20
CA ALA A 22 0.04 -9.96 -16.47
C ALA A 22 -0.28 -11.28 -15.76
N ASP A 23 0.24 -12.40 -16.25
CA ASP A 23 0.10 -13.72 -15.62
C ASP A 23 1.19 -13.90 -14.56
N ARG A 24 0.91 -13.44 -13.34
CA ARG A 24 1.86 -13.51 -12.23
C ARG A 24 1.66 -14.74 -11.38
N PRO A 25 2.75 -15.44 -11.00
CA PRO A 25 2.68 -16.47 -9.98
C PRO A 25 2.22 -15.89 -8.64
N THR A 26 1.86 -16.78 -7.73
CA THR A 26 1.48 -16.42 -6.36
C THR A 26 2.51 -16.94 -5.36
N GLU A 27 2.56 -16.29 -4.20
CA GLU A 27 3.37 -16.73 -3.07
C GLU A 27 2.64 -16.50 -1.75
N GLU A 28 3.05 -17.23 -0.73
CA GLU A 28 2.56 -17.04 0.62
C GLU A 28 3.43 -16.02 1.36
N VAL A 29 2.78 -15.03 1.99
CA VAL A 29 3.46 -14.04 2.83
C VAL A 29 2.87 -14.05 4.23
N SER A 30 3.72 -13.87 5.24
CA SER A 30 3.28 -13.77 6.61
C SER A 30 2.56 -12.43 6.87
N VAL A 31 1.47 -12.47 7.64
CA VAL A 31 0.80 -11.25 8.14
C VAL A 31 1.72 -10.39 9.02
N HIS A 32 2.76 -10.99 9.64
CA HIS A 32 3.72 -10.28 10.46
C HIS A 32 4.78 -9.53 9.64
N GLN A 33 5.07 -10.00 8.42
CA GLN A 33 6.11 -9.43 7.56
C GLN A 33 5.78 -9.62 6.08
N GLY A 34 6.01 -8.59 5.27
CA GLY A 34 5.93 -8.67 3.83
C GLY A 34 4.53 -8.55 3.23
N ALA A 35 3.47 -8.44 4.03
CA ALA A 35 2.10 -8.33 3.53
C ALA A 35 1.74 -6.93 3.03
N LEU A 36 2.26 -5.89 3.67
CA LEU A 36 1.90 -4.49 3.36
C LEU A 36 2.18 -4.12 1.90
N GLY A 37 1.21 -3.53 1.23
CA GLY A 37 1.31 -3.11 -0.18
C GLY A 37 1.22 -4.24 -1.20
N ARG A 38 1.17 -5.50 -0.76
CA ARG A 38 0.98 -6.65 -1.66
C ARG A 38 -0.49 -6.75 -2.10
N VAL A 39 -0.73 -7.45 -3.18
CA VAL A 39 -2.07 -7.65 -3.74
C VAL A 39 -2.50 -9.09 -3.52
N LEU A 40 -3.65 -9.29 -2.87
CA LEU A 40 -4.23 -10.62 -2.65
C LEU A 40 -4.51 -11.33 -3.97
N ALA A 41 -4.09 -12.57 -4.07
CA ALA A 41 -4.34 -13.43 -5.22
C ALA A 41 -5.66 -14.21 -5.11
N SER A 42 -6.13 -14.45 -3.88
CA SER A 42 -7.38 -15.18 -3.59
C SER A 42 -8.15 -14.49 -2.46
N ASP A 43 -9.44 -14.82 -2.35
CA ASP A 43 -10.26 -14.40 -1.22
C ASP A 43 -9.71 -14.97 0.09
N VAL A 44 -9.75 -14.17 1.15
CA VAL A 44 -9.41 -14.58 2.51
C VAL A 44 -10.70 -14.87 3.26
N VAL A 45 -10.86 -16.10 3.70
CA VAL A 45 -12.09 -16.60 4.35
C VAL A 45 -11.81 -16.79 5.84
N ALA A 46 -12.76 -16.38 6.69
CA ALA A 46 -12.66 -16.55 8.14
C ALA A 46 -12.72 -18.04 8.50
N PRO A 47 -11.69 -18.63 9.16
CA PRO A 47 -11.67 -20.03 9.57
C PRO A 47 -12.54 -20.33 10.79
N GLY A 48 -13.07 -19.30 11.41
CA GLY A 48 -13.97 -19.36 12.56
C GLY A 48 -14.65 -18.01 12.78
N PRO A 49 -15.60 -17.93 13.71
CA PRO A 49 -16.33 -16.70 13.98
C PRO A 49 -15.45 -15.64 14.65
N LEU A 50 -15.75 -14.36 14.39
CA LEU A 50 -15.18 -13.21 15.09
C LEU A 50 -16.32 -12.36 15.68
N PRO A 51 -16.36 -12.11 17.00
CA PRO A 51 -15.51 -12.71 18.05
C PRO A 51 -15.70 -14.23 18.13
N ARG A 52 -14.72 -14.92 18.71
CA ARG A 52 -14.71 -16.40 18.79
C ARG A 52 -15.67 -16.97 19.85
N PHE A 53 -16.03 -16.17 20.84
CA PHE A 53 -16.89 -16.53 21.99
C PHE A 53 -17.74 -15.35 22.39
N ARG A 54 -18.81 -15.62 23.14
CA ARG A 54 -19.63 -14.58 23.76
C ARG A 54 -18.80 -13.75 24.72
N ASN A 55 -18.80 -12.44 24.56
CA ASN A 55 -18.02 -11.56 25.42
C ASN A 55 -18.76 -10.27 25.76
N SER A 56 -18.33 -9.63 26.84
CA SER A 56 -18.93 -8.38 27.30
C SER A 56 -18.55 -7.22 26.38
N GLN A 57 -19.52 -6.34 26.09
CA GLN A 57 -19.30 -5.06 25.42
C GLN A 57 -18.83 -3.96 26.38
N MET A 58 -19.12 -4.10 27.68
CA MET A 58 -18.92 -3.08 28.69
C MET A 58 -18.23 -3.65 29.91
N ASP A 59 -17.59 -2.79 30.69
CA ASP A 59 -17.24 -3.08 32.05
C ASP A 59 -18.52 -3.01 32.91
N GLY A 60 -18.79 -4.04 33.70
CA GLY A 60 -20.04 -4.10 34.45
C GLY A 60 -20.24 -5.42 35.15
N PHE A 61 -21.46 -5.88 35.18
CA PHE A 61 -21.88 -7.10 35.88
C PHE A 61 -22.63 -7.99 34.92
N ALA A 62 -22.14 -9.21 34.70
CA ALA A 62 -22.88 -10.25 33.97
C ALA A 62 -23.98 -10.78 34.91
N VAL A 63 -25.20 -10.85 34.38
CA VAL A 63 -26.43 -11.20 35.10
C VAL A 63 -27.33 -12.06 34.22
N ARG A 64 -28.33 -12.65 34.84
CA ARG A 64 -29.51 -13.13 34.10
C ARG A 64 -30.48 -11.95 33.96
N ALA A 65 -30.90 -11.64 32.77
CA ALA A 65 -31.83 -10.54 32.49
C ALA A 65 -33.14 -10.66 33.32
N ALA A 66 -33.61 -11.88 33.52
CA ALA A 66 -34.82 -12.15 34.33
C ALA A 66 -34.67 -11.71 35.80
N ASP A 67 -33.46 -11.81 36.36
CA ASP A 67 -33.20 -11.46 37.75
C ASP A 67 -33.16 -9.92 37.98
N VAL A 68 -32.99 -9.15 36.93
CA VAL A 68 -32.89 -7.67 36.99
C VAL A 68 -34.02 -6.97 36.25
N ALA A 69 -34.98 -7.71 35.71
CA ALA A 69 -36.05 -7.15 34.89
C ALA A 69 -36.92 -6.07 35.57
N SER A 70 -37.02 -6.11 36.92
CA SER A 70 -37.76 -5.12 37.71
C SER A 70 -36.94 -3.92 38.13
N ALA A 71 -35.64 -3.88 37.88
CA ALA A 71 -34.77 -2.78 38.28
C ALA A 71 -35.11 -1.49 37.53
N ALA A 72 -35.39 -0.44 38.28
CA ALA A 72 -35.71 0.89 37.76
C ALA A 72 -35.18 1.97 38.70
N PRO A 73 -35.01 3.22 38.24
CA PRO A 73 -34.67 4.34 39.10
C PRO A 73 -35.62 4.45 40.31
N GLY A 74 -35.05 4.37 41.52
CA GLY A 74 -35.82 4.37 42.79
C GLY A 74 -36.35 2.99 43.20
N VAL A 75 -36.19 1.93 42.40
CA VAL A 75 -36.54 0.55 42.75
C VAL A 75 -35.38 -0.36 42.30
N PRO A 76 -34.19 -0.26 42.95
CA PRO A 76 -33.06 -1.07 42.53
C PRO A 76 -33.25 -2.56 42.88
N VAL A 77 -32.57 -3.43 42.11
CA VAL A 77 -32.44 -4.85 42.42
C VAL A 77 -31.04 -5.10 42.96
N THR A 78 -30.94 -5.70 44.13
CA THR A 78 -29.67 -6.05 44.76
C THR A 78 -29.32 -7.51 44.53
N LEU A 79 -28.14 -7.75 43.95
CA LEU A 79 -27.61 -9.11 43.70
C LEU A 79 -26.28 -9.31 44.45
N PRO A 80 -26.03 -10.51 45.05
CA PRO A 80 -24.71 -10.85 45.53
C PRO A 80 -23.72 -11.01 44.34
N VAL A 81 -22.55 -10.42 44.47
CA VAL A 81 -21.44 -10.57 43.50
C VAL A 81 -20.61 -11.79 43.91
N VAL A 82 -20.57 -12.80 43.07
CA VAL A 82 -19.97 -14.10 43.39
C VAL A 82 -18.56 -14.29 42.81
N GLY A 83 -18.06 -13.33 42.05
CA GLY A 83 -16.71 -13.38 41.50
C GLY A 83 -16.42 -12.29 40.47
N ASP A 84 -15.25 -12.38 39.86
CA ASP A 84 -14.74 -11.48 38.81
C ASP A 84 -14.32 -12.28 37.60
N VAL A 85 -14.67 -11.80 36.39
CA VAL A 85 -14.26 -12.34 35.12
C VAL A 85 -13.46 -11.28 34.37
N ALA A 86 -12.16 -11.49 34.33
CA ALA A 86 -11.25 -10.65 33.54
C ALA A 86 -11.18 -11.08 32.09
N ALA A 87 -10.73 -10.18 31.20
CA ALA A 87 -10.36 -10.51 29.84
C ALA A 87 -9.02 -11.27 29.81
N ALA A 88 -9.04 -12.51 30.27
CA ALA A 88 -7.89 -13.39 30.44
C ALA A 88 -8.22 -14.81 29.93
N PRO A 89 -7.19 -15.61 29.61
CA PRO A 89 -7.41 -17.01 29.24
C PRO A 89 -8.11 -17.81 30.36
N GLY A 90 -9.13 -18.58 29.99
CA GLY A 90 -9.89 -19.44 30.91
C GLY A 90 -11.39 -19.41 30.62
N GLU A 91 -12.09 -20.36 31.17
CA GLU A 91 -13.56 -20.43 31.16
C GLU A 91 -14.09 -19.96 32.51
N PRO A 92 -15.00 -18.98 32.54
CA PRO A 92 -15.61 -18.53 33.78
C PRO A 92 -16.53 -19.63 34.32
N ALA A 93 -16.65 -19.68 35.68
CA ALA A 93 -17.64 -20.56 36.28
C ALA A 93 -19.06 -20.15 35.87
N PRO A 94 -20.00 -21.10 35.73
CA PRO A 94 -21.39 -20.79 35.44
C PRO A 94 -22.02 -19.85 36.49
N LEU A 95 -22.89 -18.94 36.07
CA LEU A 95 -23.58 -18.00 36.91
C LEU A 95 -24.88 -18.63 37.47
N GLU A 96 -24.97 -18.70 38.80
CA GLU A 96 -26.18 -19.18 39.45
C GLU A 96 -27.32 -18.12 39.43
N PRO A 97 -28.58 -18.53 39.36
CA PRO A 97 -29.72 -17.62 39.44
C PRO A 97 -29.70 -16.71 40.67
N GLY A 98 -30.09 -15.46 40.51
CA GLY A 98 -30.12 -14.46 41.61
C GLY A 98 -28.75 -13.98 42.03
N THR A 99 -27.70 -14.18 41.22
CA THR A 99 -26.33 -13.67 41.47
C THR A 99 -25.84 -12.80 40.31
N ALA A 100 -24.76 -12.07 40.56
CA ALA A 100 -24.03 -11.30 39.55
C ALA A 100 -22.54 -11.65 39.61
N VAL A 101 -21.84 -11.53 38.50
CA VAL A 101 -20.39 -11.61 38.46
C VAL A 101 -19.82 -10.34 37.81
N ARG A 102 -18.81 -9.74 38.40
CA ARG A 102 -18.14 -8.60 37.80
C ARG A 102 -17.46 -9.04 36.54
N ILE A 103 -17.60 -8.27 35.45
CA ILE A 103 -17.05 -8.64 34.14
C ILE A 103 -16.39 -7.42 33.46
N MET A 104 -15.24 -7.64 32.83
CA MET A 104 -14.54 -6.62 32.07
C MET A 104 -14.93 -6.70 30.59
N THR A 105 -14.81 -5.58 29.88
CA THR A 105 -14.97 -5.52 28.42
C THR A 105 -14.07 -6.55 27.74
N GLY A 106 -14.65 -7.33 26.82
CA GLY A 106 -13.96 -8.41 26.10
C GLY A 106 -13.82 -9.72 26.87
N ALA A 107 -14.17 -9.76 28.16
CA ALA A 107 -14.15 -10.98 28.95
C ALA A 107 -15.28 -11.95 28.53
N PRO A 108 -15.06 -13.28 28.60
CA PRO A 108 -16.08 -14.27 28.26
C PRO A 108 -17.28 -14.16 29.21
N VAL A 109 -18.49 -14.11 28.65
CA VAL A 109 -19.73 -14.11 29.43
C VAL A 109 -19.96 -15.51 29.99
N PRO A 110 -20.13 -15.66 31.34
CA PRO A 110 -20.36 -16.97 31.93
C PRO A 110 -21.62 -17.65 31.42
N ASP A 111 -21.63 -18.97 31.37
CA ASP A 111 -22.85 -19.72 31.17
C ASP A 111 -23.85 -19.40 32.24
N GLY A 112 -25.14 -19.28 31.89
CA GLY A 112 -26.20 -18.83 32.78
C GLY A 112 -26.41 -17.31 32.80
N ALA A 113 -25.45 -16.49 32.43
CA ALA A 113 -25.64 -15.07 32.17
C ALA A 113 -26.08 -14.82 30.70
N ASP A 114 -27.01 -13.91 30.52
CA ASP A 114 -27.53 -13.54 29.20
C ASP A 114 -27.56 -12.00 28.93
N ALA A 115 -27.16 -11.20 29.93
CA ALA A 115 -27.01 -9.76 29.79
C ALA A 115 -25.82 -9.25 30.62
N VAL A 116 -25.32 -8.06 30.23
CA VAL A 116 -24.36 -7.31 31.04
C VAL A 116 -25.00 -5.97 31.46
N VAL A 117 -24.96 -5.66 32.75
CA VAL A 117 -25.33 -4.34 33.26
C VAL A 117 -24.07 -3.48 33.36
N PRO A 118 -23.96 -2.37 32.58
CA PRO A 118 -22.82 -1.47 32.71
C PRO A 118 -22.65 -0.92 34.10
N VAL A 119 -21.43 -0.62 34.53
CA VAL A 119 -21.13 -0.06 35.85
C VAL A 119 -21.91 1.22 36.12
N GLU A 120 -22.19 2.01 35.10
CA GLU A 120 -22.94 3.27 35.19
C GLU A 120 -24.43 3.09 35.58
N ASP A 121 -24.95 1.89 35.41
CA ASP A 121 -26.33 1.53 35.82
C ASP A 121 -26.38 0.80 37.14
N THR A 122 -25.35 0.97 37.98
CA THR A 122 -25.23 0.37 39.33
C THR A 122 -24.82 1.43 40.35
N ASP A 123 -24.78 1.03 41.63
CA ASP A 123 -24.26 1.85 42.72
C ASP A 123 -22.72 1.95 42.74
N HIS A 124 -22.02 1.20 41.82
CA HIS A 124 -20.58 1.27 41.66
C HIS A 124 -20.20 2.38 40.65
N VAL A 125 -19.54 3.44 41.13
CA VAL A 125 -19.17 4.60 40.27
C VAL A 125 -17.92 4.33 39.42
N THR A 126 -17.09 3.36 39.78
CA THR A 126 -15.87 2.97 39.01
C THR A 126 -15.50 1.51 39.27
N PHE A 127 -14.87 0.87 38.26
CA PHE A 127 -14.24 -0.45 38.38
C PHE A 127 -12.93 -0.45 39.18
N ASN A 128 -12.42 0.70 39.58
CA ASN A 128 -11.29 0.80 40.49
C ASN A 128 -11.73 0.37 41.90
N GLY A 129 -11.81 -0.94 42.08
CA GLY A 129 -11.74 -1.51 43.41
C GLY A 129 -10.51 -0.92 44.08
N ALA A 130 -10.66 -0.34 45.26
CA ALA A 130 -9.58 0.21 46.07
C ALA A 130 -8.41 -0.79 46.05
N ARG A 131 -7.32 -0.45 45.37
CA ARG A 131 -6.03 -1.01 45.72
C ARG A 131 -5.78 -0.59 47.12
N ASP A 132 -5.90 -1.53 48.03
CA ASP A 132 -5.51 -1.36 49.41
C ASP A 132 -4.04 -0.89 49.43
N GLU A 133 -3.79 0.39 49.69
CA GLU A 133 -2.46 0.99 49.82
C GLU A 133 -1.80 0.49 51.13
N GLY A 134 -1.67 -0.82 51.29
CA GLY A 134 -1.13 -1.39 52.51
C GLY A 134 -0.37 -2.70 52.44
N ALA A 135 -0.36 -3.39 51.31
CA ALA A 135 0.37 -4.65 51.22
C ALA A 135 1.74 -4.49 50.53
N ARG A 136 2.79 -4.31 51.30
CA ARG A 136 4.18 -4.48 50.87
C ARG A 136 4.39 -5.94 50.43
N ASP A 137 4.82 -6.07 49.20
CA ASP A 137 5.28 -7.30 48.53
C ASP A 137 6.25 -8.10 49.41
N ASN A 138 5.84 -9.29 49.82
CA ASN A 138 6.73 -10.36 50.25
C ASN A 138 6.36 -11.61 49.43
N GLY A 139 7.14 -11.79 48.33
CA GLY A 139 7.01 -12.86 47.37
C GLY A 139 6.80 -14.25 47.95
N VAL A 140 5.60 -14.78 47.77
CA VAL A 140 5.35 -16.23 47.77
C VAL A 140 4.25 -16.50 46.72
N ARG A 141 4.61 -17.22 45.66
CA ARG A 141 3.67 -17.82 44.73
C ARG A 141 2.85 -18.88 45.42
N GLY A 142 1.56 -18.66 45.56
CA GLY A 142 0.63 -19.67 46.05
C GLY A 142 -0.76 -19.32 45.55
N GLY A 143 -1.34 -20.19 44.69
CA GLY A 143 -2.73 -20.05 44.24
C GLY A 143 -3.69 -20.00 45.42
N GLY A 144 -4.25 -18.84 45.67
CA GLY A 144 -5.25 -18.62 46.68
C GLY A 144 -6.29 -17.67 46.08
N ALA A 145 -7.52 -18.17 45.92
CA ALA A 145 -8.68 -17.34 45.61
C ALA A 145 -8.78 -16.22 46.64
N HIS A 146 -8.56 -14.98 46.22
CA HIS A 146 -8.90 -13.82 46.99
C HIS A 146 -10.45 -13.78 47.12
N ARG A 147 -10.94 -14.32 48.22
CA ARG A 147 -12.27 -14.02 48.73
C ARG A 147 -12.20 -12.62 49.32
N ASP A 148 -12.40 -11.60 48.50
CA ASP A 148 -12.75 -10.30 49.02
C ASP A 148 -14.24 -10.27 49.28
N SER A 149 -14.59 -9.83 50.49
CA SER A 149 -15.86 -9.92 51.15
C SER A 149 -17.03 -9.48 50.30
N ALA A 150 -18.02 -10.30 50.25
CA ALA A 150 -19.35 -10.20 49.69
C ALA A 150 -19.78 -8.78 49.36
N THR A 151 -19.45 -8.39 48.21
CA THR A 151 -20.01 -7.19 47.64
C THR A 151 -21.32 -7.59 46.98
N LYS A 152 -22.34 -6.84 47.34
CA LYS A 152 -23.59 -6.82 46.61
C LYS A 152 -23.50 -5.69 45.60
N VAL A 153 -24.19 -5.80 44.50
CA VAL A 153 -24.37 -4.72 43.54
C VAL A 153 -25.85 -4.31 43.54
N GLU A 154 -26.11 -3.01 43.59
CA GLU A 154 -27.44 -2.45 43.40
C GLU A 154 -27.57 -2.02 41.93
N ILE A 155 -28.43 -2.72 41.19
CA ILE A 155 -28.72 -2.46 39.78
C ILE A 155 -29.91 -1.51 39.70
N VAL A 156 -29.70 -0.31 39.19
CA VAL A 156 -30.72 0.75 39.10
C VAL A 156 -31.47 0.76 37.77
N ARG A 157 -30.98 -0.03 36.82
CA ARG A 157 -31.60 -0.19 35.49
C ARG A 157 -31.44 -1.61 34.98
N GLY A 158 -32.56 -2.30 34.78
CA GLY A 158 -32.57 -3.64 34.23
C GLY A 158 -32.13 -3.67 32.77
N ARG A 159 -31.68 -4.84 32.31
CA ARG A 159 -31.26 -5.09 30.95
C ARG A 159 -32.02 -6.29 30.37
N ALA A 160 -32.33 -6.21 29.09
CA ALA A 160 -32.92 -7.34 28.37
C ALA A 160 -31.82 -8.40 27.99
N ALA A 161 -32.25 -9.61 27.76
CA ALA A 161 -31.36 -10.66 27.27
C ALA A 161 -30.68 -10.23 25.96
N GLY A 162 -29.37 -10.45 25.87
CA GLY A 162 -28.51 -10.05 24.77
C GLY A 162 -27.94 -8.63 24.87
N GLU A 163 -28.46 -7.76 25.78
CA GLU A 163 -27.92 -6.41 25.91
C GLU A 163 -26.48 -6.45 26.44
N PHE A 164 -25.60 -5.69 25.78
CA PHE A 164 -24.16 -5.58 26.04
C PHE A 164 -23.38 -6.90 26.00
N VAL A 165 -23.91 -7.88 25.29
CA VAL A 165 -23.26 -9.15 24.97
C VAL A 165 -22.95 -9.19 23.48
N ARG A 166 -21.70 -9.47 23.09
CA ARG A 166 -21.33 -9.76 21.72
C ARG A 166 -21.40 -11.27 21.51
N GLU A 167 -22.25 -11.67 20.59
CA GLU A 167 -22.35 -13.07 20.21
C GLU A 167 -21.20 -13.50 19.29
N PRO A 168 -20.80 -14.79 19.28
CA PRO A 168 -19.83 -15.30 18.33
C PRO A 168 -20.25 -14.99 16.88
N GLY A 169 -19.29 -14.49 16.07
CA GLY A 169 -19.56 -14.17 14.69
C GLY A 169 -20.37 -12.90 14.44
N SER A 170 -20.62 -12.08 15.47
CA SER A 170 -21.36 -10.82 15.30
C SER A 170 -20.63 -9.79 14.45
N ASP A 171 -19.32 -9.90 14.26
CA ASP A 171 -18.53 -9.10 13.30
C ASP A 171 -18.32 -9.87 12.00
N VAL A 172 -17.76 -11.11 12.09
CA VAL A 172 -17.51 -11.97 10.95
C VAL A 172 -17.94 -13.39 11.28
N ALA A 173 -18.86 -13.93 10.48
CA ALA A 173 -19.27 -15.34 10.61
C ALA A 173 -18.18 -16.28 10.07
N GLU A 174 -18.10 -17.50 10.59
CA GLU A 174 -17.28 -18.57 10.03
C GLU A 174 -17.63 -18.78 8.55
N GLY A 175 -16.62 -18.94 7.69
CA GLY A 175 -16.78 -19.10 6.25
C GLY A 175 -17.06 -17.80 5.47
N ALA A 176 -17.22 -16.66 6.14
CA ALA A 176 -17.39 -15.38 5.46
C ALA A 176 -16.09 -14.88 4.83
N VAL A 177 -16.19 -14.19 3.71
CA VAL A 177 -15.05 -13.54 3.06
C VAL A 177 -14.68 -12.28 3.84
N VAL A 178 -13.50 -12.27 4.44
CA VAL A 178 -12.93 -11.13 5.18
C VAL A 178 -12.29 -10.12 4.24
N LEU A 179 -11.50 -10.60 3.28
CA LEU A 179 -10.83 -9.78 2.28
C LEU A 179 -11.00 -10.44 0.90
N ARG A 180 -11.22 -9.62 -0.13
CA ARG A 180 -11.38 -10.14 -1.49
C ARG A 180 -10.06 -10.20 -2.23
N ALA A 181 -9.96 -11.13 -3.18
CA ALA A 181 -8.89 -11.14 -4.18
C ALA A 181 -8.78 -9.77 -4.88
N GLY A 182 -7.57 -9.34 -5.17
CA GLY A 182 -7.29 -8.01 -5.71
C GLY A 182 -7.19 -6.89 -4.68
N THR A 183 -7.46 -7.16 -3.40
CA THR A 183 -7.25 -6.16 -2.33
C THR A 183 -5.76 -5.83 -2.19
N VAL A 184 -5.43 -4.55 -2.23
CA VAL A 184 -4.09 -4.05 -1.87
C VAL A 184 -4.00 -3.99 -0.35
N LEU A 185 -3.12 -4.77 0.23
CA LEU A 185 -3.02 -4.93 1.68
C LEU A 185 -2.51 -3.65 2.36
N ALA A 186 -3.36 -3.10 3.22
CA ALA A 186 -3.08 -1.98 4.10
C ALA A 186 -3.08 -2.44 5.57
N PRO A 187 -2.65 -1.63 6.54
CA PRO A 187 -2.57 -2.05 7.94
C PRO A 187 -3.86 -2.61 8.53
N HIS A 188 -5.03 -2.04 8.18
CA HIS A 188 -6.33 -2.52 8.65
C HIS A 188 -6.71 -3.88 8.05
N HIS A 189 -6.28 -4.19 6.83
CA HIS A 189 -6.48 -5.52 6.23
C HIS A 189 -5.64 -6.59 6.95
N VAL A 190 -4.39 -6.25 7.29
CA VAL A 190 -3.51 -7.12 8.08
C VAL A 190 -4.10 -7.37 9.47
N ALA A 191 -4.65 -6.32 10.11
CA ALA A 191 -5.33 -6.45 11.40
C ALA A 191 -6.55 -7.38 11.33
N ALA A 192 -7.38 -7.25 10.29
CA ALA A 192 -8.56 -8.12 10.09
C ALA A 192 -8.16 -9.58 9.89
N ALA A 193 -7.16 -9.87 9.06
CA ALA A 193 -6.64 -11.21 8.85
C ALA A 193 -6.09 -11.81 10.17
N ALA A 194 -5.29 -11.04 10.91
CA ALA A 194 -4.72 -11.47 12.18
C ALA A 194 -5.80 -11.73 13.25
N ALA A 195 -6.84 -10.88 13.33
CA ALA A 195 -7.96 -11.06 14.24
C ALA A 195 -8.75 -12.35 13.95
N CYS A 196 -8.82 -12.76 12.69
CA CYS A 196 -9.40 -14.06 12.27
C CYS A 196 -8.44 -15.25 12.46
N GLY A 197 -7.22 -15.04 12.99
CA GLY A 197 -6.24 -16.11 13.21
C GLY A 197 -5.54 -16.57 11.94
N ILE A 198 -5.55 -15.76 10.87
CA ILE A 198 -4.92 -16.07 9.59
C ILE A 198 -3.46 -15.56 9.64
N ALA A 199 -2.52 -16.49 9.55
CA ALA A 199 -1.08 -16.20 9.66
C ALA A 199 -0.40 -15.98 8.30
N GLN A 200 -0.96 -16.52 7.22
CA GLN A 200 -0.40 -16.47 5.87
C GLN A 200 -1.45 -15.97 4.88
N LEU A 201 -1.00 -15.21 3.91
CA LEU A 201 -1.83 -14.65 2.85
C LEU A 201 -1.22 -14.97 1.49
N THR A 202 -2.06 -15.48 0.57
CA THR A 202 -1.65 -15.73 -0.81
C THR A 202 -1.70 -14.43 -1.59
N VAL A 203 -0.55 -13.97 -2.08
CA VAL A 203 -0.41 -12.70 -2.80
C VAL A 203 0.22 -12.90 -4.18
N ARG A 204 0.04 -11.92 -5.07
CA ARG A 204 0.70 -11.91 -6.38
C ARG A 204 2.20 -11.61 -6.21
N VAL A 205 3.05 -12.34 -6.94
CA VAL A 205 4.48 -12.05 -7.01
C VAL A 205 4.70 -10.79 -7.85
N PRO A 206 5.43 -9.76 -7.38
CA PRO A 206 5.74 -8.57 -8.17
C PRO A 206 6.53 -8.90 -9.44
N VAL A 207 6.44 -8.03 -10.46
CA VAL A 207 7.33 -8.11 -11.62
C VAL A 207 8.76 -7.78 -11.18
N SER A 208 9.70 -8.71 -11.44
CA SER A 208 11.13 -8.47 -11.21
C SER A 208 11.73 -7.70 -12.38
N VAL A 209 12.29 -6.53 -12.12
CA VAL A 209 12.86 -5.63 -13.12
C VAL A 209 14.36 -5.48 -12.90
N ALA A 210 15.14 -5.69 -13.95
CA ALA A 210 16.54 -5.26 -13.98
C ALA A 210 16.62 -3.82 -14.47
N VAL A 211 17.35 -2.96 -13.76
CA VAL A 211 17.65 -1.59 -14.16
C VAL A 211 19.11 -1.49 -14.54
N VAL A 212 19.39 -1.14 -15.80
CA VAL A 212 20.76 -1.10 -16.37
C VAL A 212 21.05 0.30 -16.90
N SER A 213 21.92 1.05 -16.23
CA SER A 213 22.45 2.32 -16.71
C SER A 213 23.65 2.07 -17.63
N THR A 214 23.68 2.70 -18.82
CA THR A 214 24.82 2.62 -19.73
C THR A 214 25.48 3.99 -19.91
N GLY A 215 26.79 4.01 -19.82
CA GLY A 215 27.60 5.22 -19.97
C GLY A 215 28.96 5.06 -19.28
N SER A 216 30.05 5.27 -20.04
CA SER A 216 31.41 5.22 -19.48
C SER A 216 31.72 6.42 -18.55
N GLU A 217 30.90 7.47 -18.64
CA GLU A 217 30.96 8.66 -17.78
C GLU A 217 30.31 8.44 -16.40
N LEU A 218 29.55 7.34 -16.21
CA LEU A 218 28.74 7.14 -15.01
C LEU A 218 29.57 6.58 -13.86
N VAL A 219 29.43 7.19 -12.68
CA VAL A 219 29.90 6.66 -11.40
C VAL A 219 28.76 6.56 -10.40
N ALA A 220 28.94 5.69 -9.38
CA ALA A 220 27.95 5.54 -8.33
C ALA A 220 27.84 6.83 -7.48
N PRO A 221 26.67 7.15 -6.87
CA PRO A 221 26.49 8.37 -6.08
C PRO A 221 27.40 8.47 -4.84
N ASP A 222 27.97 7.38 -4.37
CA ASP A 222 28.92 7.30 -3.25
C ASP A 222 30.39 7.34 -3.68
N GLU A 223 30.67 7.47 -4.98
CA GLU A 223 32.01 7.61 -5.56
C GLU A 223 32.26 9.06 -5.98
N GLU A 224 33.52 9.54 -5.89
CA GLU A 224 33.92 10.88 -6.36
C GLU A 224 34.14 10.87 -7.87
N PRO A 225 33.42 11.68 -8.65
CA PRO A 225 33.59 11.72 -10.11
C PRO A 225 34.94 12.29 -10.51
N GLY A 226 35.65 11.60 -11.38
CA GLY A 226 36.81 12.13 -12.07
C GLY A 226 36.44 13.11 -13.20
N PRO A 227 37.45 13.67 -13.91
CA PRO A 227 37.21 14.56 -15.03
C PRO A 227 36.37 13.89 -16.12
N GLY A 228 35.24 14.52 -16.48
CA GLY A 228 34.31 14.02 -17.50
C GLY A 228 33.32 12.97 -16.99
N GLN A 229 33.39 12.58 -15.74
CA GLN A 229 32.43 11.66 -15.11
C GLN A 229 31.29 12.41 -14.42
N ILE A 230 30.15 11.74 -14.33
CA ILE A 230 28.94 12.24 -13.64
C ILE A 230 28.33 11.10 -12.80
N TRP A 231 27.59 11.46 -11.77
CA TRP A 231 26.85 10.46 -10.98
C TRP A 231 25.68 9.87 -11.76
N ASP A 232 25.49 8.54 -11.66
CA ASP A 232 24.30 7.85 -12.17
C ASP A 232 23.05 8.29 -11.39
N ALA A 233 22.27 9.19 -11.96
CA ALA A 233 20.99 9.61 -11.42
C ALA A 233 19.82 8.69 -11.87
N ASN A 234 19.98 8.01 -13.01
CA ASN A 234 18.91 7.23 -13.62
C ASN A 234 18.69 5.89 -12.94
N GLY A 235 19.76 5.15 -12.66
CA GLY A 235 19.68 3.85 -12.02
C GLY A 235 18.89 3.88 -10.70
N PRO A 236 19.29 4.74 -9.73
CA PRO A 236 18.53 4.91 -8.48
C PRO A 236 17.08 5.39 -8.69
N ALA A 237 16.85 6.38 -9.58
CA ALA A 237 15.52 6.93 -9.82
C ALA A 237 14.56 5.91 -10.42
N LEU A 238 15.01 5.16 -11.44
CA LEU A 238 14.20 4.12 -12.09
C LEU A 238 13.97 2.93 -11.16
N ALA A 239 14.96 2.55 -10.34
CA ALA A 239 14.80 1.52 -9.32
C ALA A 239 13.71 1.90 -8.29
N ALA A 240 13.74 3.13 -7.80
CA ALA A 240 12.70 3.66 -6.91
C ALA A 240 11.32 3.71 -7.60
N ALA A 241 11.27 4.12 -8.86
CA ALA A 241 10.04 4.18 -9.65
C ALA A 241 9.42 2.78 -9.88
N VAL A 242 10.24 1.75 -10.11
CA VAL A 242 9.80 0.34 -10.20
C VAL A 242 9.13 -0.09 -8.91
N VAL A 243 9.75 0.17 -7.75
CA VAL A 243 9.18 -0.19 -6.43
C VAL A 243 7.87 0.58 -6.18
N ALA A 244 7.84 1.89 -6.46
CA ALA A 244 6.63 2.71 -6.31
C ALA A 244 5.48 2.24 -7.23
N ALA A 245 5.80 1.64 -8.38
CA ALA A 245 4.83 1.03 -9.27
C ALA A 245 4.40 -0.40 -8.88
N GLY A 246 4.87 -0.92 -7.73
CA GLY A 246 4.53 -2.27 -7.25
C GLY A 246 5.36 -3.38 -7.89
N GLY A 247 6.44 -3.03 -8.59
CA GLY A 247 7.45 -3.98 -9.06
C GLY A 247 8.54 -4.25 -8.01
N GLN A 248 9.45 -5.13 -8.35
CA GLN A 248 10.62 -5.47 -7.54
C GLN A 248 11.89 -5.26 -8.37
N VAL A 249 12.91 -4.64 -7.79
CA VAL A 249 14.22 -4.53 -8.43
C VAL A 249 15.00 -5.83 -8.18
N GLY A 250 15.12 -6.67 -9.20
CA GLY A 250 15.87 -7.92 -9.12
C GLY A 250 17.38 -7.73 -9.37
N LEU A 251 17.74 -6.71 -10.16
CA LEU A 251 19.13 -6.38 -10.46
C LEU A 251 19.27 -4.90 -10.78
N ARG A 252 20.34 -4.27 -10.31
CA ARG A 252 20.78 -2.94 -10.76
C ARG A 252 22.23 -3.02 -11.20
N LEU A 253 22.52 -2.52 -12.41
CA LEU A 253 23.85 -2.48 -13.00
C LEU A 253 24.13 -1.11 -13.61
N ALA A 254 25.37 -0.66 -13.52
CA ALA A 254 25.94 0.38 -14.38
C ALA A 254 27.03 -0.30 -15.23
N VAL A 255 26.98 -0.08 -16.55
CA VAL A 255 27.91 -0.69 -17.49
C VAL A 255 28.52 0.39 -18.40
N PRO A 256 29.84 0.29 -18.72
CA PRO A 256 30.47 1.22 -19.66
C PRO A 256 29.93 1.05 -21.07
N ASP A 257 30.25 2.01 -21.95
CA ASP A 257 29.88 1.97 -23.37
C ASP A 257 30.77 1.03 -24.18
N ASP A 258 30.79 -0.24 -23.78
CA ASP A 258 31.41 -1.35 -24.49
C ASP A 258 30.33 -2.33 -24.93
N PRO A 259 30.15 -2.62 -26.23
CA PRO A 259 29.09 -3.50 -26.74
C PRO A 259 29.06 -4.90 -26.12
N GLU A 260 30.22 -5.49 -25.85
CA GLU A 260 30.30 -6.84 -25.28
C GLU A 260 29.95 -6.83 -23.80
N VAL A 261 30.38 -5.80 -23.05
CA VAL A 261 30.03 -5.63 -21.63
C VAL A 261 28.53 -5.35 -21.49
N VAL A 262 27.97 -4.48 -22.33
CA VAL A 262 26.53 -4.18 -22.37
C VAL A 262 25.75 -5.45 -22.69
N ARG A 263 26.12 -6.21 -23.74
CA ARG A 263 25.44 -7.45 -24.13
C ARG A 263 25.44 -8.47 -22.99
N THR A 264 26.59 -8.73 -22.39
CA THR A 264 26.74 -9.68 -21.26
C THR A 264 25.92 -9.23 -20.05
N GLY A 265 25.93 -7.93 -19.74
CA GLY A 265 25.14 -7.35 -18.66
C GLY A 265 23.64 -7.53 -18.87
N LEU A 266 23.16 -7.31 -20.10
CA LEU A 266 21.75 -7.45 -20.46
C LEU A 266 21.29 -8.92 -20.50
N GLU A 267 22.13 -9.84 -20.99
CA GLU A 267 21.85 -11.29 -20.93
C GLU A 267 21.74 -11.77 -19.48
N ARG A 268 22.66 -11.33 -18.59
CA ARG A 268 22.59 -11.59 -17.15
C ARG A 268 21.31 -11.02 -16.53
N ALA A 269 20.95 -9.80 -16.89
CA ALA A 269 19.71 -9.15 -16.43
C ALA A 269 18.47 -9.94 -16.85
N ALA A 270 18.42 -10.39 -18.11
CA ALA A 270 17.34 -11.21 -18.62
C ALA A 270 17.24 -12.60 -17.99
N ALA A 271 18.36 -13.19 -17.59
CA ALA A 271 18.37 -14.47 -16.89
C ALA A 271 17.77 -14.39 -15.48
N LEU A 272 17.89 -13.22 -14.81
CA LEU A 272 17.50 -13.02 -13.40
C LEU A 272 16.15 -12.32 -13.22
N CYS A 273 15.66 -11.60 -14.22
CA CYS A 273 14.49 -10.72 -14.11
C CYS A 273 13.46 -10.98 -15.20
N ASP A 274 12.24 -10.54 -14.96
CA ASP A 274 11.11 -10.66 -15.88
C ASP A 274 11.15 -9.59 -17.00
N LEU A 275 11.70 -8.42 -16.68
CA LEU A 275 11.82 -7.25 -17.54
C LEU A 275 13.20 -6.64 -17.39
N VAL A 276 13.81 -6.23 -18.52
CA VAL A 276 15.03 -5.42 -18.52
C VAL A 276 14.68 -3.99 -18.92
N LEU A 277 15.08 -3.03 -18.10
CA LEU A 277 14.95 -1.60 -18.35
C LEU A 277 16.34 -1.00 -18.47
N THR A 278 16.68 -0.47 -19.65
CA THR A 278 17.96 0.24 -19.85
C THR A 278 17.75 1.74 -19.90
N THR A 279 18.78 2.50 -19.56
CA THR A 279 18.82 3.95 -19.73
C THR A 279 20.20 4.37 -20.22
N GLY A 280 20.24 5.22 -21.25
CA GLY A 280 21.45 5.58 -21.99
C GLY A 280 21.60 4.80 -23.31
N GLY A 281 22.57 5.18 -24.11
CA GLY A 281 22.94 4.47 -25.37
C GLY A 281 21.88 4.42 -26.48
N VAL A 282 20.80 5.24 -26.40
CA VAL A 282 19.68 5.21 -27.38
C VAL A 282 19.54 6.47 -28.23
N SER A 283 20.44 7.46 -28.06
CA SER A 283 20.39 8.69 -28.86
C SER A 283 20.97 8.48 -30.28
N GLN A 284 20.64 9.37 -31.23
CA GLN A 284 21.19 9.33 -32.60
C GLN A 284 22.63 9.90 -32.64
N GLY A 285 23.49 9.47 -31.71
CA GLY A 285 24.89 9.87 -31.66
C GLY A 285 25.85 8.84 -32.27
N ALA A 286 27.14 9.17 -32.29
CA ALA A 286 28.20 8.33 -32.85
C ALA A 286 28.49 7.04 -32.05
N TYR A 287 27.94 6.94 -30.85
CA TYR A 287 28.11 5.80 -29.91
C TYR A 287 26.73 5.28 -29.48
N GLU A 288 26.19 4.35 -30.26
CA GLU A 288 24.88 3.74 -30.00
C GLU A 288 25.02 2.32 -29.43
N VAL A 289 25.83 2.19 -28.36
CA VAL A 289 26.26 0.92 -27.80
C VAL A 289 25.11 -0.06 -27.51
N VAL A 290 23.97 0.45 -27.04
CA VAL A 290 22.79 -0.41 -26.78
C VAL A 290 22.17 -0.90 -28.08
N LYS A 291 22.22 -0.12 -29.17
CA LYS A 291 21.73 -0.57 -30.48
C LYS A 291 22.61 -1.68 -31.06
N ASP A 292 23.93 -1.51 -30.94
CA ASP A 292 24.89 -2.49 -31.46
C ASP A 292 24.86 -3.79 -30.66
N ALA A 293 24.62 -3.69 -29.33
CA ALA A 293 24.51 -4.83 -28.45
C ALA A 293 23.17 -5.61 -28.58
N LEU A 294 22.10 -4.97 -29.07
CA LEU A 294 20.75 -5.53 -29.08
C LEU A 294 20.08 -5.48 -30.47
N PRO A 295 20.46 -6.33 -31.43
CA PRO A 295 19.90 -6.34 -32.77
C PRO A 295 18.39 -6.68 -32.80
N GLU A 296 17.84 -7.32 -31.79
CA GLU A 296 16.43 -7.65 -31.66
C GLU A 296 15.57 -6.52 -31.02
N VAL A 297 16.19 -5.38 -30.72
CA VAL A 297 15.51 -4.21 -30.18
C VAL A 297 15.27 -3.18 -31.28
N THR A 298 14.03 -2.79 -31.48
CA THR A 298 13.64 -1.72 -32.38
C THR A 298 13.81 -0.37 -31.73
N PHE A 299 14.69 0.47 -32.26
CA PHE A 299 14.88 1.86 -31.81
C PHE A 299 14.12 2.81 -32.74
N ARG A 300 13.38 3.75 -32.13
CA ARG A 300 12.54 4.70 -32.85
C ARG A 300 12.49 6.06 -32.18
N SER A 301 12.05 7.08 -32.93
CA SER A 301 11.75 8.40 -32.39
C SER A 301 10.25 8.51 -32.12
N VAL A 302 9.86 8.72 -30.88
CA VAL A 302 8.48 8.98 -30.47
C VAL A 302 8.22 10.49 -30.53
N ALA A 303 7.02 10.89 -30.98
CA ALA A 303 6.61 12.28 -31.10
C ALA A 303 6.27 12.90 -29.76
N MET A 304 7.26 12.96 -28.84
CA MET A 304 7.12 13.54 -27.51
C MET A 304 8.33 14.42 -27.11
N GLN A 305 8.15 15.24 -26.09
CA GLN A 305 9.19 16.03 -25.47
C GLN A 305 8.91 16.19 -23.95
N PRO A 306 9.92 15.81 -23.08
CA PRO A 306 11.15 15.11 -23.40
C PRO A 306 10.89 13.61 -23.69
N GLY A 307 11.93 12.84 -24.05
CA GLY A 307 11.86 11.38 -24.13
C GLY A 307 11.63 10.79 -25.54
N GLY A 308 11.91 11.56 -26.61
CA GLY A 308 11.69 11.09 -27.98
C GLY A 308 12.38 9.77 -28.36
N PRO A 309 13.69 9.56 -28.15
CA PRO A 309 14.35 8.29 -28.44
C PRO A 309 13.88 7.17 -27.51
N GLN A 310 13.44 6.05 -28.08
CA GLN A 310 12.94 4.88 -27.34
C GLN A 310 13.38 3.59 -28.02
N GLY A 311 13.61 2.54 -27.23
CA GLY A 311 13.83 1.18 -27.72
C GLY A 311 12.88 0.18 -27.07
N LEU A 312 12.43 -0.82 -27.83
CA LEU A 312 11.64 -1.94 -27.32
C LEU A 312 11.96 -3.21 -28.10
N GLY A 313 12.00 -4.33 -27.40
CA GLY A 313 12.32 -5.63 -28.00
C GLY A 313 12.52 -6.71 -26.97
N ARG A 314 13.39 -7.66 -27.27
CA ARG A 314 13.71 -8.77 -26.37
C ARG A 314 15.21 -8.99 -26.30
N VAL A 315 15.68 -9.51 -25.16
CA VAL A 315 17.02 -10.08 -24.96
C VAL A 315 16.86 -11.41 -24.26
N ALA A 316 17.46 -12.46 -24.83
CA ALA A 316 17.31 -13.84 -24.32
C ALA A 316 15.84 -14.22 -24.01
N GLY A 317 14.90 -13.78 -24.85
CA GLY A 317 13.46 -14.03 -24.72
C GLY A 317 12.73 -13.12 -23.73
N ARG A 318 13.41 -12.34 -22.89
CA ARG A 318 12.80 -11.40 -21.94
C ARG A 318 12.55 -10.04 -22.59
N PRO A 319 11.45 -9.36 -22.27
CA PRO A 319 11.20 -8.02 -22.77
C PRO A 319 12.25 -7.02 -22.29
N VAL A 320 12.60 -6.09 -23.20
CA VAL A 320 13.52 -4.99 -22.94
C VAL A 320 12.85 -3.68 -23.33
N LEU A 321 12.95 -2.68 -22.46
CA LEU A 321 12.67 -1.29 -22.78
C LEU A 321 13.94 -0.47 -22.62
N ALA A 322 14.29 0.33 -23.62
CA ALA A 322 15.46 1.19 -23.59
C ALA A 322 15.02 2.65 -23.59
N PHE A 323 15.29 3.34 -22.48
CA PHE A 323 14.94 4.74 -22.25
C PHE A 323 16.12 5.69 -22.50
N PRO A 324 15.84 6.98 -22.78
CA PRO A 324 16.88 7.98 -22.96
C PRO A 324 17.81 8.14 -21.74
N GLY A 325 19.08 8.49 -21.98
CA GLY A 325 20.06 8.76 -20.94
C GLY A 325 19.79 10.06 -20.13
N ASN A 326 19.13 11.07 -20.74
CA ASN A 326 18.77 12.29 -20.00
C ASN A 326 17.79 12.00 -18.86
N PRO A 327 18.10 12.40 -17.60
CA PRO A 327 17.37 11.95 -16.43
C PRO A 327 15.86 12.27 -16.41
N VAL A 328 15.48 13.47 -16.86
CA VAL A 328 14.05 13.79 -16.94
C VAL A 328 13.36 12.98 -18.04
N SER A 329 14.04 12.72 -19.16
CA SER A 329 13.51 11.89 -20.23
C SER A 329 13.27 10.45 -19.78
N ALA A 330 14.20 9.88 -19.01
CA ALA A 330 14.08 8.51 -18.47
C ALA A 330 12.86 8.39 -17.53
N GLN A 331 12.73 9.33 -16.59
CA GLN A 331 11.61 9.36 -15.63
C GLN A 331 10.26 9.58 -16.32
N VAL A 332 10.18 10.52 -17.27
CA VAL A 332 8.97 10.75 -18.09
C VAL A 332 8.62 9.51 -18.90
N SER A 333 9.61 8.84 -19.51
CA SER A 333 9.37 7.60 -20.26
C SER A 333 8.82 6.49 -19.37
N PHE A 334 9.35 6.36 -18.14
CA PHE A 334 8.82 5.42 -17.17
C PHE A 334 7.34 5.70 -16.83
N VAL A 335 7.00 6.95 -16.52
CA VAL A 335 5.62 7.35 -16.18
C VAL A 335 4.67 7.07 -17.32
N VAL A 336 5.06 7.40 -18.55
CA VAL A 336 4.17 7.33 -19.73
C VAL A 336 4.03 5.91 -20.28
N PHE A 337 5.11 5.12 -20.27
CA PHE A 337 5.15 3.86 -21.00
C PHE A 337 5.16 2.61 -20.12
N LEU A 338 5.65 2.70 -18.87
CA LEU A 338 5.88 1.51 -18.07
C LEU A 338 5.07 1.46 -16.77
N ARG A 339 4.93 2.59 -16.07
CA ARG A 339 4.36 2.64 -14.71
C ARG A 339 3.04 1.90 -14.57
N ASP A 340 2.06 2.24 -15.39
CA ASP A 340 0.71 1.66 -15.27
C ASP A 340 0.67 0.19 -15.71
N LEU A 341 1.56 -0.23 -16.61
CA LEU A 341 1.69 -1.64 -17.01
C LEU A 341 2.29 -2.50 -15.88
N LEU A 342 3.28 -2.00 -15.16
CA LEU A 342 3.79 -2.67 -13.95
C LEU A 342 2.73 -2.75 -12.86
N ARG A 343 2.01 -1.67 -12.63
CA ARG A 343 0.90 -1.63 -11.66
C ARG A 343 -0.16 -2.66 -12.00
N GLN A 344 -0.59 -2.69 -13.25
CA GLN A 344 -1.58 -3.66 -13.74
C GLN A 344 -1.10 -5.11 -13.60
N ALA A 345 0.16 -5.40 -13.95
CA ALA A 345 0.74 -6.72 -13.78
C ALA A 345 0.78 -7.14 -12.31
N GLY A 346 1.09 -6.22 -11.40
CA GLY A 346 1.01 -6.43 -9.95
C GLY A 346 -0.41 -6.51 -9.38
N GLY A 347 -1.45 -6.21 -10.17
CA GLY A 347 -2.85 -6.14 -9.71
C GLY A 347 -3.22 -4.80 -9.05
N LEU A 348 -2.37 -3.80 -9.18
CA LEU A 348 -2.63 -2.45 -8.68
C LEU A 348 -3.46 -1.65 -9.71
N PRO A 349 -4.35 -0.74 -9.27
CA PRO A 349 -5.05 0.15 -10.19
C PRO A 349 -4.06 1.12 -10.87
N PRO A 350 -4.35 1.57 -12.11
CA PRO A 350 -3.54 2.61 -12.75
C PRO A 350 -3.58 3.90 -11.94
N VAL A 351 -2.54 4.74 -12.09
CA VAL A 351 -2.52 6.05 -11.45
C VAL A 351 -3.54 6.96 -12.13
N ARG A 352 -4.47 7.48 -11.34
CA ARG A 352 -5.53 8.36 -11.87
C ARG A 352 -4.93 9.67 -12.35
N GLN A 353 -5.18 10.01 -13.61
CA GLN A 353 -4.90 11.33 -14.15
C GLN A 353 -5.87 12.37 -13.57
N VAL A 354 -5.39 13.59 -13.35
CA VAL A 354 -6.17 14.66 -12.71
C VAL A 354 -6.27 15.85 -13.67
N PRO A 355 -7.47 16.31 -14.02
CA PRO A 355 -7.63 17.57 -14.73
C PRO A 355 -7.25 18.75 -13.82
N ALA A 356 -6.63 19.79 -14.40
CA ALA A 356 -6.23 20.98 -13.66
C ALA A 356 -6.24 22.19 -14.58
N ALA A 357 -6.43 23.40 -14.01
CA ALA A 357 -6.29 24.66 -14.74
C ALA A 357 -4.81 25.12 -14.69
N LEU A 358 -4.29 25.63 -15.81
CA LEU A 358 -2.97 26.22 -15.88
C LEU A 358 -2.88 27.52 -15.08
N ASP A 359 -1.82 27.69 -14.32
CA ASP A 359 -1.54 28.92 -13.56
C ASP A 359 -1.01 30.06 -14.44
N ALA A 360 -0.38 29.73 -15.56
CA ALA A 360 0.14 30.68 -16.54
C ALA A 360 0.08 30.11 -17.96
N ALA A 361 0.06 30.99 -18.96
CA ALA A 361 0.09 30.56 -20.36
C ALA A 361 1.39 29.83 -20.70
N ILE A 362 1.29 28.79 -21.56
CA ILE A 362 2.42 28.00 -22.04
C ILE A 362 2.46 27.97 -23.57
N VAL A 363 3.68 27.81 -24.11
CA VAL A 363 3.92 27.57 -25.54
C VAL A 363 4.56 26.20 -25.68
N SER A 364 4.05 25.40 -26.60
CA SER A 364 4.46 24.03 -26.88
C SER A 364 4.91 23.84 -28.32
N PRO A 365 5.87 22.97 -28.60
CA PRO A 365 6.32 22.70 -29.98
C PRO A 365 5.26 21.94 -30.77
N ALA A 366 5.01 22.35 -32.01
CA ALA A 366 4.10 21.64 -32.91
C ALA A 366 4.56 20.21 -33.20
N GLY A 367 3.60 19.28 -33.31
CA GLY A 367 3.84 17.89 -33.74
C GLY A 367 4.54 17.01 -32.70
N LYS A 368 4.61 17.44 -31.44
CA LYS A 368 5.12 16.63 -30.31
C LYS A 368 4.22 16.81 -29.10
N ARG A 369 3.82 15.70 -28.50
CA ARG A 369 3.19 15.73 -27.17
C ARG A 369 4.23 16.22 -26.16
N GLN A 370 3.94 17.31 -25.46
CA GLN A 370 4.88 17.85 -24.48
C GLN A 370 4.43 17.51 -23.07
N LEU A 371 5.39 16.99 -22.28
CA LEU A 371 5.17 16.63 -20.88
C LEU A 371 6.04 17.57 -20.03
N LEU A 372 5.40 18.61 -19.49
CA LEU A 372 6.05 19.60 -18.65
C LEU A 372 5.96 19.20 -17.18
N ARG A 373 6.97 19.53 -16.42
CA ARG A 373 6.91 19.37 -14.95
C ARG A 373 5.98 20.41 -14.38
N GLY A 374 5.06 19.97 -13.51
CA GLY A 374 4.08 20.81 -12.86
C GLY A 374 4.11 20.66 -11.34
N ARG A 375 3.75 21.71 -10.64
CA ARG A 375 3.52 21.70 -9.20
C ARG A 375 2.12 22.23 -8.93
N TRP A 376 1.44 21.60 -7.97
CA TRP A 376 0.15 22.09 -7.53
C TRP A 376 0.27 23.49 -6.92
N VAL A 377 -0.64 24.36 -7.30
CA VAL A 377 -0.81 25.68 -6.68
C VAL A 377 -1.93 25.54 -5.67
N ASP A 378 -1.62 25.81 -4.40
CA ASP A 378 -2.58 25.74 -3.31
C ASP A 378 -3.65 26.80 -3.48
N ASP A 379 -4.83 26.38 -3.95
CA ASP A 379 -6.05 27.15 -3.83
C ASP A 379 -7.22 26.19 -3.67
N ALA A 380 -7.49 25.84 -2.42
CA ALA A 380 -8.51 24.87 -2.06
C ALA A 380 -9.96 25.27 -2.45
N VAL A 381 -10.17 26.48 -2.97
CA VAL A 381 -11.50 27.05 -3.25
C VAL A 381 -11.83 27.06 -4.75
N ALA A 382 -10.83 27.09 -5.64
CA ALA A 382 -11.03 27.33 -7.08
C ALA A 382 -10.85 26.09 -7.98
N GLY A 383 -10.66 24.89 -7.42
CA GLY A 383 -10.32 23.68 -8.17
C GLY A 383 -8.80 23.49 -8.32
N ALA A 384 -8.39 22.34 -8.84
CA ALA A 384 -6.97 22.01 -8.99
C ALA A 384 -6.29 22.95 -10.01
N ARG A 385 -5.26 23.69 -9.58
CA ARG A 385 -4.42 24.52 -10.45
C ARG A 385 -2.99 23.98 -10.47
N VAL A 386 -2.31 24.17 -11.60
CA VAL A 386 -0.95 23.65 -11.80
C VAL A 386 -0.05 24.71 -12.44
N ALA A 387 1.11 24.96 -11.83
CA ALA A 387 2.16 25.82 -12.35
C ALA A 387 3.29 24.99 -12.96
N VAL A 388 3.87 25.46 -14.07
CA VAL A 388 5.04 24.82 -14.69
C VAL A 388 6.27 25.04 -13.80
N VAL A 389 7.04 23.96 -13.59
CA VAL A 389 8.31 23.99 -12.84
C VAL A 389 9.49 23.90 -13.81
N GLY A 390 10.31 24.96 -13.86
CA GLY A 390 11.45 25.04 -14.76
C GLY A 390 11.04 25.13 -16.24
N GLY A 391 11.98 24.87 -17.13
CA GLY A 391 11.76 24.86 -18.59
C GLY A 391 11.61 23.46 -19.16
N PRO A 392 11.50 23.26 -20.48
CA PRO A 392 11.31 21.96 -21.13
C PRO A 392 12.59 21.10 -21.16
N GLY A 393 13.70 21.53 -20.62
CA GLY A 393 15.00 20.85 -20.69
C GLY A 393 15.00 19.48 -20.00
N SER A 394 15.57 18.48 -20.68
CA SER A 394 15.61 17.09 -20.21
C SER A 394 16.69 16.79 -19.16
N HIS A 395 17.58 17.74 -18.91
CA HIS A 395 18.67 17.67 -17.92
C HIS A 395 18.30 18.30 -16.56
N LEU A 396 17.12 18.91 -16.44
CA LEU A 396 16.71 19.69 -15.26
C LEU A 396 16.18 18.78 -14.14
N VAL A 397 17.05 17.96 -13.54
CA VAL A 397 16.69 17.00 -12.48
C VAL A 397 16.16 17.67 -11.22
N ALA A 398 16.76 18.81 -10.82
CA ALA A 398 16.29 19.57 -9.65
C ALA A 398 14.87 20.11 -9.85
N SER A 399 14.52 20.53 -11.08
CA SER A 399 13.15 20.91 -11.41
C SER A 399 12.20 19.72 -11.43
N MET A 400 12.69 18.52 -11.76
CA MET A 400 11.90 17.29 -11.67
C MET A 400 11.59 16.92 -10.21
N ALA A 401 12.58 17.09 -9.33
CA ALA A 401 12.40 16.85 -7.89
C ALA A 401 11.44 17.83 -7.22
N ALA A 402 11.22 19.02 -7.81
CA ALA A 402 10.28 20.02 -7.31
C ALA A 402 8.87 19.91 -7.94
N ALA A 403 8.63 18.90 -8.77
CA ALA A 403 7.36 18.68 -9.45
C ALA A 403 6.52 17.61 -8.73
N ASP A 404 5.21 17.82 -8.75
CA ASP A 404 4.22 16.87 -8.22
C ASP A 404 3.60 16.05 -9.37
N VAL A 405 3.59 16.61 -10.58
CA VAL A 405 2.89 16.06 -11.74
C VAL A 405 3.64 16.34 -13.04
N LEU A 406 3.27 15.61 -14.10
CA LEU A 406 3.55 16.01 -15.48
C LEU A 406 2.29 16.63 -16.08
N ILE A 407 2.42 17.83 -16.64
CA ILE A 407 1.37 18.53 -17.41
C ILE A 407 1.43 18.00 -18.84
N ASP A 408 0.33 17.47 -19.32
CA ASP A 408 0.22 16.86 -20.64
C ASP A 408 -0.34 17.83 -21.67
N VAL A 409 0.50 18.22 -22.62
CA VAL A 409 0.11 19.09 -23.73
C VAL A 409 0.07 18.26 -25.02
N PRO A 410 -1.11 18.10 -25.64
CA PRO A 410 -1.27 17.32 -26.86
C PRO A 410 -0.41 17.85 -28.02
N ALA A 411 0.01 16.95 -28.94
CA ALA A 411 0.90 17.27 -30.04
C ALA A 411 0.36 18.34 -31.02
N ALA A 412 -0.96 18.46 -31.12
CA ALA A 412 -1.62 19.48 -31.97
C ALA A 412 -1.68 20.87 -31.32
N THR A 413 -1.37 20.97 -30.01
CA THR A 413 -1.51 22.20 -29.24
C THR A 413 -0.18 22.94 -29.18
N THR A 414 -0.14 24.18 -29.69
CA THR A 414 1.08 24.99 -29.67
C THR A 414 1.04 26.09 -28.63
N ARG A 415 -0.15 26.39 -28.07
CA ARG A 415 -0.34 27.41 -27.02
C ARG A 415 -1.55 27.03 -26.19
N LEU A 416 -1.42 27.21 -24.89
CA LEU A 416 -2.50 27.20 -23.93
C LEU A 416 -2.43 28.48 -23.10
N ASP A 417 -3.56 29.13 -22.89
CA ASP A 417 -3.62 30.34 -22.08
C ASP A 417 -3.78 30.01 -20.59
N GLU A 418 -3.54 30.99 -19.72
CA GLU A 418 -3.83 30.88 -18.30
C GLU A 418 -5.29 30.44 -18.08
N GLY A 419 -5.51 29.54 -17.13
CA GLY A 419 -6.83 28.96 -16.84
C GLY A 419 -7.26 27.84 -17.80
N ALA A 420 -6.52 27.56 -18.88
CA ALA A 420 -6.82 26.44 -19.77
C ALA A 420 -6.75 25.10 -19.00
N GLU A 421 -7.75 24.22 -19.23
CA GLU A 421 -7.75 22.88 -18.65
C GLU A 421 -6.71 22.00 -19.33
N VAL A 422 -5.93 21.29 -18.51
CA VAL A 422 -4.93 20.32 -18.93
C VAL A 422 -5.11 19.03 -18.12
N ILE A 423 -4.66 17.91 -18.70
CA ILE A 423 -4.55 16.65 -17.96
C ILE A 423 -3.18 16.59 -17.29
N THR A 424 -3.15 16.17 -16.03
CA THR A 424 -1.92 15.95 -15.30
C THR A 424 -1.73 14.48 -14.93
N TRP A 425 -0.47 14.05 -14.91
CA TRP A 425 -0.06 12.70 -14.54
C TRP A 425 0.70 12.82 -13.21
N PRO A 426 0.13 12.43 -12.07
CA PRO A 426 0.84 12.42 -10.78
C PRO A 426 2.16 11.64 -10.86
N LEU A 427 3.20 12.15 -10.20
CA LEU A 427 4.55 11.55 -10.13
C LEU A 427 4.68 10.55 -8.98
#